data_e306e7f613c3da1ba9dcad2ab1e8b669
#
_entry.id   e306e7f613c3da1ba9dcad2ab1e8b669
#
_cell.length_a   1.000
_cell.length_b   1.000
_cell.length_c   1.000
_cell.angle_alpha   90.00
_cell.angle_beta   90.00
_cell.angle_gamma   90.00
#
_symmetry.space_group_name_H-M   'P 1'
#
loop_
_entity.id
_entity.type
_entity.pdbx_description
1 polymer ?
#
loop_
_entity_poly.entity_id
_entity_poly.type
_entity_poly.pdbx_seq_one_letter_code
_entity_poly.pdbx_strand_id
1 'polypeptide(L)'
;MMTPRQFASALAIVLAAAGMSGCATSTPPLQSRFRAPATSIRIRNDNWQDVRVYLVSASGSRPIRIGTVTSMTTTVIPIRGQIASQAFSQGSLQFLIRPIGSTVSYTTHAIHVNVGNVTELTVANRLEHSTLMVRFR
;
A
#
# COMPACT_ATOMS: atom_id res chain seq x y z
N MET A 1 -64.34 32.27 12.80
CA MET A 1 -65.16 32.08 11.58
C MET A 1 -64.67 30.91 10.84
N MET A 2 -65.46 29.89 10.88
CA MET A 2 -65.82 28.89 9.85
C MET A 2 -64.67 28.12 9.23
N THR A 3 -64.45 26.87 9.63
CA THR A 3 -65.07 25.59 9.21
C THR A 3 -65.28 25.46 7.70
N PRO A 4 -65.42 24.30 7.18
CA PRO A 4 -64.85 22.96 7.43
C PRO A 4 -64.75 22.13 6.12
N ARG A 5 -64.54 20.81 6.32
CA ARG A 5 -65.04 19.74 5.43
C ARG A 5 -64.16 19.37 4.24
N GLN A 6 -64.02 18.19 3.87
CA GLN A 6 -64.51 16.83 4.22
C GLN A 6 -63.97 15.84 3.19
N PHE A 7 -63.95 14.58 3.62
CA PHE A 7 -64.18 13.34 2.92
C PHE A 7 -63.01 12.81 2.05
N ALA A 8 -62.43 11.79 2.43
CA ALA A 8 -62.84 10.39 2.38
C ALA A 8 -62.63 9.79 0.99
N SER A 9 -61.83 8.83 0.91
CA SER A 9 -62.19 7.50 0.46
C SER A 9 -60.99 6.61 0.30
N ALA A 10 -61.09 5.52 0.96
CA ALA A 10 -60.33 4.30 0.87
C ALA A 10 -60.26 3.77 -0.56
N LEU A 11 -59.08 3.25 -0.93
CA LEU A 11 -59.05 2.07 -1.78
C LEU A 11 -57.78 1.26 -1.44
N ALA A 12 -58.01 0.17 -0.74
CA ALA A 12 -57.04 -0.86 -0.54
C ALA A 12 -56.80 -1.63 -1.85
N ILE A 13 -55.61 -1.60 -2.35
CA ILE A 13 -55.17 -2.57 -3.38
C ILE A 13 -53.99 -3.36 -2.78
N VAL A 14 -54.34 -4.53 -2.28
CA VAL A 14 -53.41 -5.62 -1.97
C VAL A 14 -52.96 -6.18 -3.30
N LEU A 15 -51.73 -5.91 -3.70
CA LEU A 15 -51.03 -6.69 -4.73
C LEU A 15 -49.93 -7.48 -4.06
N ALA A 16 -50.20 -8.75 -3.85
CA ALA A 16 -49.21 -9.75 -3.57
C ALA A 16 -48.36 -9.94 -4.81
N ALA A 17 -47.14 -9.42 -4.81
CA ALA A 17 -46.11 -9.76 -5.78
C ALA A 17 -45.20 -10.79 -5.16
N ALA A 18 -45.33 -12.00 -5.65
CA ALA A 18 -44.54 -13.18 -5.29
C ALA A 18 -43.05 -12.88 -5.45
N GLY A 19 -42.30 -13.18 -4.40
CA GLY A 19 -40.87 -13.08 -4.37
C GLY A 19 -40.20 -14.02 -5.36
N MET A 20 -39.49 -13.49 -6.33
CA MET A 20 -38.41 -14.20 -6.99
C MET A 20 -37.13 -13.91 -6.22
N SER A 21 -36.82 -14.80 -5.28
CA SER A 21 -35.50 -14.90 -4.66
C SER A 21 -34.52 -15.36 -5.70
N GLY A 22 -34.07 -14.43 -6.53
CA GLY A 22 -32.93 -14.65 -7.40
C GLY A 22 -31.70 -14.74 -6.53
N CYS A 23 -31.22 -15.95 -6.26
CA CYS A 23 -29.86 -16.18 -5.81
C CYS A 23 -28.91 -15.61 -6.90
N ALA A 24 -28.54 -14.35 -6.77
CA ALA A 24 -27.42 -13.80 -7.50
C ALA A 24 -26.17 -14.51 -6.99
N THR A 25 -25.82 -15.63 -7.61
CA THR A 25 -24.47 -16.18 -7.52
C THR A 25 -23.55 -15.12 -8.09
N SER A 26 -23.01 -14.28 -7.22
CA SER A 26 -21.95 -13.35 -7.55
C SER A 26 -20.72 -14.18 -7.91
N THR A 27 -20.64 -14.60 -9.17
CA THR A 27 -19.42 -15.14 -9.75
C THR A 27 -18.36 -14.06 -9.60
N PRO A 28 -17.30 -14.25 -8.80
CA PRO A 28 -16.27 -13.23 -8.66
C PRO A 28 -15.71 -12.94 -10.05
N PRO A 29 -15.57 -11.69 -10.45
CA PRO A 29 -15.10 -11.33 -11.76
C PRO A 29 -13.75 -12.01 -12.02
N LEU A 30 -13.62 -12.66 -13.17
CA LEU A 30 -12.41 -13.40 -13.62
C LEU A 30 -11.13 -12.53 -13.57
N GLN A 31 -11.28 -11.22 -13.47
CA GLN A 31 -10.18 -10.26 -13.32
C GLN A 31 -9.32 -10.44 -12.06
N SER A 32 -9.80 -11.18 -11.04
CA SER A 32 -9.00 -11.44 -9.85
C SER A 32 -7.89 -12.49 -10.07
N ARG A 33 -7.93 -13.25 -11.16
CA ARG A 33 -6.98 -14.34 -11.42
C ARG A 33 -5.65 -13.89 -12.06
N PHE A 34 -5.60 -12.68 -12.61
CA PHE A 34 -4.39 -12.12 -13.23
C PHE A 34 -3.81 -10.94 -12.45
N ARG A 35 -3.89 -11.00 -11.12
CA ARG A 35 -3.23 -9.97 -10.32
C ARG A 35 -1.72 -10.15 -10.50
N ALA A 36 -1.09 -9.19 -11.19
CA ALA A 36 0.37 -9.17 -11.29
C ALA A 36 0.99 -9.36 -9.91
N PRO A 37 2.06 -10.16 -9.79
CA PRO A 37 2.69 -10.42 -8.50
C PRO A 37 3.04 -9.09 -7.84
N ALA A 38 2.58 -8.91 -6.61
CA ALA A 38 2.78 -7.65 -5.89
C ALA A 38 4.27 -7.51 -5.57
N THR A 39 4.87 -6.45 -6.08
CA THR A 39 6.22 -6.07 -5.66
C THR A 39 6.17 -5.56 -4.23
N SER A 40 7.09 -5.97 -3.40
CA SER A 40 7.14 -5.57 -2.00
C SER A 40 8.57 -5.31 -1.54
N ILE A 41 8.69 -4.49 -0.52
CA ILE A 41 9.96 -4.24 0.17
C ILE A 41 9.85 -4.88 1.54
N ARG A 42 10.74 -5.80 1.85
CA ARG A 42 10.96 -6.30 3.20
C ARG A 42 12.04 -5.46 3.84
N ILE A 43 11.75 -4.83 4.95
CA ILE A 43 12.69 -4.01 5.70
C ILE A 43 12.93 -4.66 7.05
N ARG A 44 14.14 -5.11 7.28
CA ARG A 44 14.62 -5.62 8.55
C ARG A 44 15.43 -4.53 9.24
N ASN A 45 14.98 -4.09 10.38
CA ASN A 45 15.65 -3.08 11.16
C ASN A 45 16.44 -3.74 12.31
N ASP A 46 17.74 -3.91 12.13
CA ASP A 46 18.67 -4.41 13.16
C ASP A 46 19.29 -3.25 13.98
N ASN A 47 18.76 -2.03 13.81
CA ASN A 47 19.18 -0.87 14.58
C ASN A 47 18.39 -0.78 15.90
N TRP A 48 19.02 -0.20 16.92
CA TRP A 48 18.41 0.06 18.23
C TRP A 48 17.34 1.16 18.20
N GLN A 49 17.32 1.96 17.15
CA GLN A 49 16.37 3.06 16.95
C GLN A 49 15.33 2.67 15.90
N ASP A 50 14.12 3.20 16.06
CA ASP A 50 13.14 3.21 15.02
C ASP A 50 13.66 4.00 13.81
N VAL A 51 13.41 3.52 12.61
CA VAL A 51 13.88 4.17 11.39
C VAL A 51 12.74 4.59 10.49
N ARG A 52 12.85 5.78 9.91
CA ARG A 52 12.00 6.24 8.80
C ARG A 52 12.71 5.92 7.51
N VAL A 53 11.99 5.27 6.61
CA VAL A 53 12.52 4.88 5.29
C VAL A 53 11.79 5.66 4.20
N TYR A 54 12.57 6.20 3.29
CA TYR A 54 12.09 6.98 2.16
C TYR A 54 12.62 6.38 0.87
N LEU A 55 11.80 6.41 -0.19
CA LEU A 55 12.24 6.14 -1.54
C LEU A 55 12.85 7.41 -2.12
N VAL A 56 14.03 7.28 -2.70
CA VAL A 56 14.75 8.37 -3.36
C VAL A 56 14.74 8.12 -4.86
N SER A 57 14.50 9.17 -5.61
CA SER A 57 14.59 9.16 -7.07
C SER A 57 15.97 9.58 -7.52
N ALA A 58 16.52 8.91 -8.53
CA ALA A 58 17.78 9.30 -9.16
C ALA A 58 17.71 10.71 -9.82
N SER A 59 16.50 11.17 -10.18
CA SER A 59 16.26 12.50 -10.76
C SER A 59 16.29 13.64 -9.73
N GLY A 60 16.60 13.38 -8.46
CA GLY A 60 16.66 14.40 -7.41
C GLY A 60 15.30 14.91 -6.93
N SER A 61 14.21 14.24 -7.29
CA SER A 61 12.88 14.57 -6.78
C SER A 61 12.81 14.33 -5.26
N ARG A 62 11.81 14.96 -4.62
CA ARG A 62 11.63 14.91 -3.18
C ARG A 62 11.47 13.45 -2.69
N PRO A 63 12.20 13.02 -1.65
CA PRO A 63 12.06 11.68 -1.09
C PRO A 63 10.63 11.38 -0.65
N ILE A 64 10.08 10.23 -1.05
CA ILE A 64 8.74 9.76 -0.65
C ILE A 64 8.90 8.86 0.56
N ARG A 65 8.25 9.22 1.67
CA ARG A 65 8.21 8.35 2.84
C ARG A 65 7.41 7.09 2.55
N ILE A 66 8.03 5.92 2.73
CA ILE A 66 7.38 4.63 2.53
C ILE A 66 6.91 4.01 3.86
N GLY A 67 7.60 4.31 4.96
CA GLY A 67 7.17 3.79 6.27
C GLY A 67 8.12 4.13 7.41
N THR A 68 7.74 3.64 8.58
CA THR A 68 8.58 3.58 9.78
C THR A 68 8.69 2.12 10.19
N VAL A 69 9.89 1.70 10.55
CA VAL A 69 10.17 0.34 11.03
C VAL A 69 10.72 0.43 12.45
N THR A 70 10.04 -0.22 13.36
CA THR A 70 10.44 -0.27 14.77
C THR A 70 11.79 -0.98 14.91
N SER A 71 12.54 -0.59 15.93
CA SER A 71 13.83 -1.20 16.26
C SER A 71 13.70 -2.73 16.38
N MET A 72 14.71 -3.46 15.92
CA MET A 72 14.82 -4.92 16.02
C MET A 72 13.61 -5.68 15.43
N THR A 73 12.88 -5.09 14.46
CA THR A 73 11.73 -5.74 13.80
C THR A 73 11.88 -5.82 12.29
N THR A 74 11.01 -6.64 11.69
CA THR A 74 10.89 -6.75 10.23
C THR A 74 9.49 -6.33 9.79
N THR A 75 9.42 -5.47 8.79
CA THR A 75 8.16 -5.00 8.20
C THR A 75 8.17 -5.25 6.69
N VAL A 76 7.03 -5.66 6.13
CA VAL A 76 6.84 -5.79 4.67
C VAL A 76 5.93 -4.68 4.18
N ILE A 77 6.42 -3.89 3.25
CA ILE A 77 5.71 -2.75 2.67
C ILE A 77 5.39 -3.07 1.20
N PRO A 78 4.12 -3.13 0.80
CA PRO A 78 3.76 -3.33 -0.60
C PRO A 78 4.07 -2.07 -1.41
N ILE A 79 4.69 -2.23 -2.59
CA ILE A 79 4.94 -1.14 -3.52
C ILE A 79 3.67 -0.92 -4.35
N ARG A 80 2.96 0.20 -4.12
CA ARG A 80 1.70 0.54 -4.79
C ARG A 80 1.65 2.03 -5.15
N GLY A 81 0.77 2.39 -6.08
CA GLY A 81 0.47 3.79 -6.41
C GLY A 81 1.71 4.60 -6.78
N GLN A 82 1.88 5.75 -6.14
CA GLN A 82 2.98 6.67 -6.42
C GLN A 82 4.36 6.04 -6.17
N ILE A 83 4.51 5.16 -5.18
CA ILE A 83 5.76 4.43 -4.92
C ILE A 83 6.10 3.54 -6.11
N ALA A 84 5.10 2.82 -6.65
CA ALA A 84 5.28 1.95 -7.80
C ALA A 84 5.66 2.75 -9.06
N SER A 85 4.95 3.82 -9.36
CA SER A 85 5.25 4.65 -10.52
C SER A 85 6.67 5.24 -10.47
N GLN A 86 7.09 5.73 -9.32
CA GLN A 86 8.45 6.27 -9.17
C GLN A 86 9.53 5.17 -9.24
N ALA A 87 9.28 4.02 -8.62
CA ALA A 87 10.21 2.89 -8.64
C ALA A 87 10.43 2.35 -10.05
N PHE A 88 9.35 2.17 -10.81
CA PHE A 88 9.41 1.53 -12.12
C PHE A 88 9.73 2.49 -13.28
N SER A 89 9.40 3.78 -13.15
CA SER A 89 9.77 4.76 -14.18
C SER A 89 11.28 4.94 -14.34
N GLN A 90 12.05 4.63 -13.28
CA GLN A 90 13.50 4.80 -13.27
C GLN A 90 14.27 3.47 -13.35
N GLY A 91 13.57 2.35 -13.31
CA GLY A 91 14.18 1.02 -13.33
C GLY A 91 15.10 0.71 -12.15
N SER A 92 15.24 1.63 -11.19
CA SER A 92 16.10 1.47 -10.03
C SER A 92 15.46 1.99 -8.74
N LEU A 93 15.76 1.34 -7.62
CA LEU A 93 15.36 1.75 -6.28
C LEU A 93 16.57 2.19 -5.46
N GLN A 94 16.39 3.28 -4.73
CA GLN A 94 17.34 3.79 -3.76
C GLN A 94 16.57 4.24 -2.52
N PHE A 95 17.09 3.96 -1.33
CA PHE A 95 16.43 4.29 -0.09
C PHE A 95 17.26 5.24 0.77
N LEU A 96 16.58 6.22 1.37
CA LEU A 96 17.12 7.07 2.40
C LEU A 96 16.58 6.59 3.76
N ILE A 97 17.48 6.27 4.66
CA ILE A 97 17.21 5.76 6.01
C ILE A 97 17.53 6.87 7.01
N ARG A 98 16.56 7.18 7.88
CA ARG A 98 16.72 8.17 8.94
C ARG A 98 16.26 7.59 10.27
N PRO A 99 17.16 7.31 11.22
CA PRO A 99 16.77 6.94 12.57
C PRO A 99 16.00 8.08 13.25
N ILE A 100 15.03 7.72 14.07
CA ILE A 100 14.23 8.70 14.82
C ILE A 100 15.07 9.22 16.00
N GLY A 101 15.16 10.55 16.12
CA GLY A 101 15.98 11.20 17.15
C GLY A 101 17.45 11.37 16.78
N SER A 102 17.86 10.96 15.57
CA SER A 102 19.21 11.15 15.04
C SER A 102 19.25 12.19 13.92
N THR A 103 20.35 12.92 13.83
CA THR A 103 20.65 13.81 12.69
C THR A 103 21.34 13.06 11.53
N VAL A 104 21.83 11.86 11.80
CA VAL A 104 22.52 11.03 10.79
C VAL A 104 21.49 10.40 9.86
N SER A 105 21.82 10.36 8.59
CA SER A 105 21.03 9.64 7.59
C SER A 105 21.95 8.91 6.62
N TYR A 106 21.42 7.85 6.03
CA TYR A 106 22.16 7.03 5.08
C TYR A 106 21.32 6.79 3.83
N THR A 107 21.94 6.92 2.67
CA THR A 107 21.31 6.58 1.39
C THR A 107 21.97 5.33 0.83
N THR A 108 21.17 4.32 0.49
CA THR A 108 21.67 3.07 -0.08
C THR A 108 22.20 3.29 -1.48
N HIS A 109 22.97 2.32 -2.00
CA HIS A 109 23.20 2.27 -3.44
C HIS A 109 21.89 1.99 -4.20
N ALA A 110 21.86 2.33 -5.49
CA ALA A 110 20.71 2.04 -6.35
C ALA A 110 20.74 0.57 -6.81
N ILE A 111 19.59 -0.08 -6.84
CA ILE A 111 19.42 -1.44 -7.35
C ILE A 111 18.32 -1.46 -8.42
N HIS A 112 18.49 -2.32 -9.43
CA HIS A 112 17.44 -2.56 -10.42
C HIS A 112 16.39 -3.52 -9.85
N VAL A 113 15.12 -3.18 -10.02
CA VAL A 113 13.98 -3.97 -9.53
C VAL A 113 12.98 -4.19 -10.64
N ASN A 114 12.60 -5.44 -10.84
CA ASN A 114 11.53 -5.82 -11.76
C ASN A 114 10.21 -6.05 -11.00
N VAL A 115 9.10 -5.90 -11.72
CA VAL A 115 7.77 -6.17 -11.18
C VAL A 115 7.70 -7.61 -10.68
N GLY A 116 7.17 -7.82 -9.47
CA GLY A 116 7.03 -9.15 -8.86
C GLY A 116 8.18 -9.56 -7.96
N ASN A 117 9.30 -8.84 -7.96
CA ASN A 117 10.43 -9.12 -7.08
C ASN A 117 10.17 -8.64 -5.65
N VAL A 118 10.81 -9.29 -4.70
CA VAL A 118 10.89 -8.83 -3.31
C VAL A 118 12.25 -8.18 -3.09
N THR A 119 12.25 -6.93 -2.74
CA THR A 119 13.45 -6.21 -2.32
C THR A 119 13.61 -6.36 -0.81
N GLU A 120 14.80 -6.70 -0.35
CA GLU A 120 15.13 -6.80 1.07
C GLU A 120 16.13 -5.71 1.46
N LEU A 121 15.74 -4.83 2.37
CA LEU A 121 16.57 -3.82 2.98
C LEU A 121 16.87 -4.23 4.42
N THR A 122 18.12 -4.46 4.75
CA THR A 122 18.59 -4.67 6.13
C THR A 122 19.23 -3.38 6.62
N VAL A 123 18.64 -2.78 7.64
CA VAL A 123 19.17 -1.58 8.30
C VAL A 123 20.06 -2.03 9.43
N ALA A 124 21.36 -1.82 9.30
CA ALA A 124 22.33 -2.17 10.32
C ALA A 124 22.40 -1.14 11.44
N ASN A 125 22.99 -1.52 12.56
CA ASN A 125 23.25 -0.62 13.69
C ASN A 125 24.14 0.57 13.29
N ARG A 126 25.19 0.29 12.48
CA ARG A 126 25.91 1.33 11.73
C ARG A 126 25.28 1.43 10.35
N LEU A 127 24.68 2.57 10.05
CA LEU A 127 23.88 2.74 8.84
C LEU A 127 24.63 2.47 7.54
N GLU A 128 25.92 2.78 7.51
CA GLU A 128 26.80 2.53 6.36
C GLU A 128 26.99 1.04 6.03
N HIS A 129 26.69 0.16 6.98
CA HIS A 129 26.71 -1.30 6.78
C HIS A 129 25.34 -1.85 6.38
N SER A 130 24.35 -0.99 6.17
CA SER A 130 23.03 -1.40 5.69
C SER A 130 23.12 -1.98 4.28
N THR A 131 22.40 -3.06 4.05
CA THR A 131 22.44 -3.80 2.77
C THR A 131 21.09 -3.77 2.08
N LEU A 132 21.14 -3.72 0.75
CA LEU A 132 19.97 -3.73 -0.11
C LEU A 132 20.14 -4.83 -1.15
N MET A 133 19.20 -5.79 -1.20
CA MET A 133 19.25 -6.94 -2.09
C MET A 133 17.90 -7.17 -2.78
N VAL A 134 17.94 -7.76 -3.98
CA VAL A 134 16.74 -8.24 -4.68
C VAL A 134 16.67 -9.76 -4.50
N ARG A 135 15.54 -10.26 -4.03
CA ARG A 135 15.24 -11.69 -4.01
C ARG A 135 14.31 -12.01 -5.18
N PHE A 136 14.76 -12.88 -6.04
CA PHE A 136 13.93 -13.48 -7.08
C PHE A 136 13.05 -14.55 -6.42
N ARG A 137 11.76 -14.57 -6.80
CA ARG A 137 10.83 -15.62 -6.40
C ARG A 137 10.88 -16.79 -7.36
#